data_ca0694613b55e7783f01de798ff99857
#
_entry.id   ca0694613b55e7783f01de798ff99857
#
_cell.length_a   1.000
_cell.length_b   1.000
_cell.length_c   1.000
_cell.angle_alpha   90.00
_cell.angle_beta   90.00
_cell.angle_gamma   90.00
#
_symmetry.space_group_name_H-M   'P 1'
#
loop_
_entity.id
_entity.type
_entity.pdbx_description
1 polymer ?
#
loop_
_entity_poly.entity_id
_entity_poly.type
_entity_poly.pdbx_seq_one_letter_code
_entity_poly.pdbx_strand_id
1 'polypeptide(L)'
;MNERDVLVNRLLDKYEKSAHLLTPGRSTRRVLLNIEKKDIPEYDYEYAPVRDAFNAAAKALEEQQLVCIEWADNRMVMQKIVLELQNVRACYRVVGRVHPGERAERVIEQTERYLKEARTPWLAAWRDRVIADAQQKLSVPQFCREDEGRLCDLLRAFQGYDALRDTISMRTFSIDIYHDSKYFERQFRQKFQPMEDLLVQYEA
;
A
#
# COMPACT_ATOMS: atom_id res chain seq x y z
N MET A 1 -15.08 4.65 12.77
CA MET A 1 -13.62 4.63 12.98
C MET A 1 -13.40 5.22 14.34
N ASN A 2 -12.69 4.56 15.25
CA ASN A 2 -12.47 5.06 16.59
C ASN A 2 -11.30 6.08 16.62
N GLU A 3 -11.16 6.84 17.72
CA GLU A 3 -10.18 7.92 17.87
C GLU A 3 -8.75 7.42 17.67
N ARG A 4 -8.43 6.22 18.17
CA ARG A 4 -7.13 5.56 17.98
C ARG A 4 -6.81 5.38 16.50
N ASP A 5 -7.76 4.83 15.74
CA ASP A 5 -7.58 4.55 14.32
C ASP A 5 -7.44 5.86 13.51
N VAL A 6 -8.15 6.93 13.91
CA VAL A 6 -8.01 8.27 13.32
C VAL A 6 -6.56 8.76 13.49
N LEU A 7 -6.05 8.76 14.73
CA LEU A 7 -4.71 9.22 15.04
C LEU A 7 -3.64 8.44 14.28
N VAL A 8 -3.72 7.10 14.33
CA VAL A 8 -2.72 6.24 13.70
C VAL A 8 -2.76 6.36 12.18
N ASN A 9 -3.93 6.35 11.54
CA ASN A 9 -4.03 6.49 10.10
C ASN A 9 -3.44 7.82 9.60
N ARG A 10 -3.74 8.93 10.26
CA ARG A 10 -3.19 10.24 9.88
C ARG A 10 -1.67 10.33 10.06
N LEU A 11 -1.12 9.72 11.11
CA LEU A 11 0.33 9.61 11.30
C LEU A 11 0.97 8.78 10.19
N LEU A 12 0.37 7.64 9.83
CA LEU A 12 0.86 6.78 8.76
C LEU A 12 0.79 7.48 7.40
N ASP A 13 -0.27 8.25 7.12
CA ASP A 13 -0.38 9.03 5.88
C ASP A 13 0.72 10.10 5.76
N LYS A 14 1.14 10.71 6.89
CA LYS A 14 2.30 11.61 6.92
C LYS A 14 3.62 10.85 6.80
N TYR A 15 3.74 9.68 7.42
CA TYR A 15 4.91 8.82 7.29
C TYR A 15 5.13 8.38 5.85
N GLU A 16 4.09 7.94 5.16
CA GLU A 16 4.16 7.50 3.75
C GLU A 16 4.58 8.63 2.78
N LYS A 17 4.34 9.88 3.15
CA LYS A 17 4.80 11.07 2.40
C LYS A 17 6.17 11.58 2.83
N SER A 18 6.75 11.01 3.86
CA SER A 18 8.02 11.45 4.42
C SER A 18 9.22 10.73 3.80
N ALA A 19 10.40 11.34 3.92
CA ALA A 19 11.65 10.70 3.51
C ALA A 19 11.97 9.42 4.30
N HIS A 20 11.39 9.23 5.48
CA HIS A 20 11.63 8.05 6.31
C HIS A 20 11.15 6.75 5.67
N LEU A 21 10.13 6.81 4.79
CA LEU A 21 9.65 5.62 4.10
C LEU A 21 10.71 5.02 3.18
N LEU A 22 11.35 5.86 2.35
CA LEU A 22 12.32 5.41 1.34
C LEU A 22 13.75 5.36 1.86
N THR A 23 14.08 6.22 2.82
CA THR A 23 15.45 6.36 3.36
C THR A 23 15.44 6.39 4.89
N PRO A 24 15.13 5.24 5.54
CA PRO A 24 15.11 5.17 7.00
C PRO A 24 16.46 5.63 7.60
N GLY A 25 16.38 6.45 8.65
CA GLY A 25 17.57 6.93 9.37
C GLY A 25 18.36 8.08 8.71
N ARG A 26 18.04 8.49 7.47
CA ARG A 26 18.70 9.63 6.82
C ARG A 26 18.10 10.99 7.18
N SER A 27 16.86 11.03 7.61
CA SER A 27 16.16 12.26 7.99
C SER A 27 16.10 12.37 9.51
N THR A 28 16.33 13.56 10.04
CA THR A 28 16.08 13.90 11.45
C THR A 28 14.71 14.52 11.68
N ARG A 29 13.92 14.71 10.61
CA ARG A 29 12.61 15.37 10.66
C ARG A 29 11.59 14.43 11.27
N ARG A 30 10.99 14.82 12.39
CA ARG A 30 9.95 14.03 13.05
C ARG A 30 8.69 13.91 12.19
N VAL A 31 8.03 12.75 12.22
CA VAL A 31 6.69 12.55 11.67
C VAL A 31 5.70 12.83 12.79
N LEU A 32 4.90 13.87 12.65
CA LEU A 32 4.01 14.34 13.72
C LEU A 32 2.68 14.88 13.19
N LEU A 33 1.67 14.85 14.04
CA LEU A 33 0.41 15.58 13.89
C LEU A 33 0.42 16.77 14.85
N ASN A 34 0.12 17.96 14.34
CA ASN A 34 -0.32 19.06 15.20
C ASN A 34 -1.79 18.85 15.52
N ILE A 35 -2.15 19.08 16.79
CA ILE A 35 -3.55 18.94 17.23
C ILE A 35 -4.30 20.23 16.88
N GLU A 36 -4.56 20.37 15.59
CA GLU A 36 -5.27 21.50 15.00
C GLU A 36 -6.38 20.96 14.09
N LYS A 37 -7.43 21.75 13.85
CA LYS A 37 -8.56 21.39 12.97
C LYS A 37 -8.12 20.97 11.56
N LYS A 38 -6.95 21.45 11.10
CA LYS A 38 -6.38 21.07 9.80
C LYS A 38 -5.90 19.63 9.78
N ASP A 39 -5.24 19.17 10.82
CA ASP A 39 -4.65 17.83 10.90
C ASP A 39 -5.64 16.82 11.51
N ILE A 40 -6.44 17.23 12.50
CA ILE A 40 -7.43 16.39 13.18
C ILE A 40 -8.75 17.20 13.35
N PRO A 41 -9.57 17.32 12.32
CA PRO A 41 -10.84 18.05 12.41
C PRO A 41 -11.83 17.45 13.42
N GLU A 42 -11.68 16.17 13.73
CA GLU A 42 -12.52 15.43 14.66
C GLU A 42 -12.21 15.77 16.14
N TYR A 43 -11.03 16.32 16.44
CA TYR A 43 -10.64 16.68 17.79
C TYR A 43 -11.23 18.03 18.17
N ASP A 44 -12.07 18.05 19.19
CA ASP A 44 -12.63 19.26 19.76
C ASP A 44 -12.13 19.42 21.20
N TYR A 45 -11.23 20.38 21.42
CA TYR A 45 -10.65 20.64 22.74
C TYR A 45 -11.64 21.29 23.70
N GLU A 46 -12.68 21.97 23.22
CA GLU A 46 -13.72 22.61 24.02
C GLU A 46 -14.76 21.60 24.50
N TYR A 47 -15.04 20.58 23.69
CA TYR A 47 -16.00 19.54 24.04
C TYR A 47 -15.31 18.37 24.78
N ALA A 48 -15.43 18.41 26.11
CA ALA A 48 -14.72 17.48 27.00
C ALA A 48 -14.86 15.99 26.62
N PRO A 49 -16.04 15.44 26.28
CA PRO A 49 -16.13 14.01 25.91
C PRO A 49 -15.27 13.60 24.72
N VAL A 50 -15.20 14.42 23.67
CA VAL A 50 -14.36 14.16 22.49
C VAL A 50 -12.90 14.33 22.83
N ARG A 51 -12.54 15.42 23.49
CA ARG A 51 -11.17 15.66 23.95
C ARG A 51 -10.65 14.50 24.78
N ASP A 52 -11.42 14.06 25.77
CA ASP A 52 -11.00 13.04 26.72
C ASP A 52 -10.89 11.64 26.05
N ALA A 53 -11.76 11.33 25.06
CA ALA A 53 -11.67 10.13 24.26
C ALA A 53 -10.39 10.09 23.42
N PHE A 54 -10.06 11.19 22.72
CA PHE A 54 -8.81 11.29 21.97
C PHE A 54 -7.58 11.26 22.87
N ASN A 55 -7.62 11.94 24.01
CA ASN A 55 -6.53 11.92 24.99
C ASN A 55 -6.29 10.50 25.53
N ALA A 56 -7.36 9.76 25.84
CA ALA A 56 -7.26 8.38 26.28
C ALA A 56 -6.67 7.46 25.20
N ALA A 57 -7.14 7.62 23.94
CA ALA A 57 -6.62 6.87 22.81
C ALA A 57 -5.13 7.15 22.56
N ALA A 58 -4.71 8.41 22.63
CA ALA A 58 -3.32 8.80 22.47
C ALA A 58 -2.43 8.23 23.59
N LYS A 59 -2.87 8.31 24.86
CA LYS A 59 -2.14 7.72 25.99
C LYS A 59 -1.96 6.21 25.84
N ALA A 60 -3.00 5.50 25.42
CA ALA A 60 -2.91 4.06 25.16
C ALA A 60 -1.91 3.73 24.04
N LEU A 61 -1.75 4.59 23.02
CA LEU A 61 -0.72 4.44 21.99
C LEU A 61 0.68 4.76 22.53
N GLU A 62 0.81 5.74 23.43
CA GLU A 62 2.07 6.10 24.06
C GLU A 62 2.56 4.99 25.02
N GLU A 63 1.66 4.38 25.79
CA GLU A 63 1.96 3.22 26.64
C GLU A 63 2.47 2.02 25.82
N GLN A 64 2.00 1.87 24.59
CA GLN A 64 2.48 0.88 23.62
C GLN A 64 3.76 1.33 22.90
N GLN A 65 4.31 2.48 23.23
CA GLN A 65 5.50 3.06 22.58
C GLN A 65 5.34 3.29 21.07
N LEU A 66 4.13 3.54 20.61
CA LEU A 66 3.85 3.80 19.19
C LEU A 66 3.96 5.29 18.85
N VAL A 67 3.71 6.13 19.85
CA VAL A 67 3.76 7.59 19.72
C VAL A 67 4.35 8.19 20.99
N CYS A 68 4.78 9.47 20.88
CA CYS A 68 5.10 10.35 22.00
C CYS A 68 4.18 11.55 21.95
N ILE A 69 3.63 11.99 23.10
CA ILE A 69 2.66 13.08 23.18
C ILE A 69 3.34 14.32 23.75
N GLU A 70 3.23 15.45 23.03
CA GLU A 70 3.57 16.77 23.56
C GLU A 70 2.29 17.44 24.05
N TRP A 71 2.20 17.70 25.36
CA TRP A 71 1.03 18.31 26.01
C TRP A 71 1.17 19.83 26.11
N ALA A 72 0.05 20.55 26.17
CA ALA A 72 0.01 21.94 26.59
C ALA A 72 0.37 22.07 28.09
N ASP A 73 0.70 23.27 28.53
CA ASP A 73 1.15 23.56 29.91
C ASP A 73 0.21 23.02 30.98
N ASN A 74 -1.09 22.98 30.69
CA ASN A 74 -2.13 22.46 31.60
C ASN A 74 -2.26 20.92 31.59
N ARG A 75 -1.53 20.22 30.71
CA ARG A 75 -1.60 18.74 30.49
C ARG A 75 -3.03 18.20 30.23
N MET A 76 -3.96 19.06 29.89
CA MET A 76 -5.34 18.67 29.55
C MET A 76 -5.58 18.60 28.04
N VAL A 77 -4.80 19.36 27.29
CA VAL A 77 -4.91 19.44 25.81
C VAL A 77 -3.60 18.96 25.19
N MET A 78 -3.71 18.06 24.21
CA MET A 78 -2.57 17.66 23.40
C MET A 78 -2.19 18.80 22.45
N GLN A 79 -0.90 19.03 22.25
CA GLN A 79 -0.38 19.93 21.21
C GLN A 79 0.09 19.19 19.98
N LYS A 80 0.83 18.09 20.20
CA LYS A 80 1.35 17.27 19.11
C LYS A 80 1.38 15.82 19.50
N ILE A 81 1.31 14.95 18.48
CA ILE A 81 1.56 13.53 18.59
C ILE A 81 2.67 13.19 17.59
N VAL A 82 3.75 12.63 18.08
CA VAL A 82 4.94 12.25 17.30
C VAL A 82 4.98 10.74 17.12
N LEU A 83 5.17 10.28 15.89
CA LEU A 83 5.29 8.85 15.59
C LEU A 83 6.64 8.30 16.05
N GLU A 84 6.63 7.19 16.76
CA GLU A 84 7.83 6.43 17.10
C GLU A 84 8.25 5.57 15.91
N LEU A 85 9.24 6.07 15.14
CA LEU A 85 9.65 5.45 13.87
C LEU A 85 10.17 4.02 14.02
N GLN A 86 10.74 3.68 15.18
CA GLN A 86 11.21 2.33 15.49
C GLN A 86 10.06 1.31 15.50
N ASN A 87 8.86 1.76 15.86
CA ASN A 87 7.65 0.94 16.03
C ASN A 87 6.61 1.16 14.93
N VAL A 88 6.99 1.82 13.81
CA VAL A 88 6.04 2.16 12.74
C VAL A 88 5.30 0.94 12.19
N ARG A 89 5.97 -0.21 12.05
CA ARG A 89 5.31 -1.46 11.60
C ARG A 89 4.21 -1.93 12.55
N ALA A 90 4.35 -1.69 13.86
CA ALA A 90 3.30 -1.97 14.83
C ALA A 90 2.09 -1.03 14.62
N CYS A 91 2.31 0.24 14.27
CA CYS A 91 1.24 1.17 13.91
C CYS A 91 0.39 0.66 12.73
N TYR A 92 1.04 0.11 11.69
CA TYR A 92 0.32 -0.50 10.56
C TYR A 92 -0.58 -1.64 11.01
N ARG A 93 -0.07 -2.53 11.88
CA ARG A 93 -0.86 -3.66 12.42
C ARG A 93 -2.06 -3.22 13.25
N VAL A 94 -1.91 -2.15 14.04
CA VAL A 94 -2.99 -1.60 14.89
C VAL A 94 -4.22 -1.20 14.07
N VAL A 95 -4.02 -0.68 12.87
CA VAL A 95 -5.12 -0.23 11.98
C VAL A 95 -5.40 -1.20 10.82
N GLY A 96 -4.77 -2.38 10.82
CA GLY A 96 -4.98 -3.39 9.78
C GLY A 96 -4.47 -2.97 8.39
N ARG A 97 -3.52 -2.03 8.32
CA ARG A 97 -2.87 -1.65 7.05
C ARG A 97 -1.61 -2.48 6.82
N VAL A 98 -1.26 -2.67 5.56
CA VAL A 98 0.01 -3.30 5.17
C VAL A 98 1.06 -2.21 4.93
N HIS A 99 2.24 -2.37 5.51
CA HIS A 99 3.35 -1.45 5.29
C HIS A 99 3.77 -1.45 3.80
N PRO A 100 4.03 -0.27 3.17
CA PRO A 100 4.40 -0.21 1.76
C PRO A 100 5.59 -1.10 1.38
N GLY A 101 6.59 -1.22 2.27
CA GLY A 101 7.73 -2.13 2.07
C GLY A 101 7.30 -3.60 2.01
N GLU A 102 6.44 -4.06 2.92
CA GLU A 102 5.95 -5.44 2.91
C GLU A 102 5.11 -5.73 1.65
N ARG A 103 4.32 -4.75 1.20
CA ARG A 103 3.58 -4.87 -0.05
C ARG A 103 4.51 -4.95 -1.26
N ALA A 104 5.55 -4.12 -1.29
CA ALA A 104 6.55 -4.15 -2.35
C ALA A 104 7.31 -5.50 -2.39
N GLU A 105 7.73 -6.01 -1.24
CA GLU A 105 8.39 -7.32 -1.11
C GLU A 105 7.51 -8.44 -1.67
N ARG A 106 6.22 -8.47 -1.32
CA ARG A 106 5.27 -9.46 -1.85
C ARG A 106 5.08 -9.35 -3.37
N VAL A 107 4.99 -8.12 -3.89
CA VAL A 107 4.87 -7.91 -5.34
C VAL A 107 6.11 -8.39 -6.08
N ILE A 108 7.31 -8.14 -5.55
CA ILE A 108 8.56 -8.64 -6.11
C ILE A 108 8.56 -10.16 -6.11
N GLU A 109 8.32 -10.79 -4.97
CA GLU A 109 8.31 -12.24 -4.82
C GLU A 109 7.34 -12.91 -5.80
N GLN A 110 6.10 -12.43 -5.89
CA GLN A 110 5.11 -12.99 -6.79
C GLN A 110 5.49 -12.76 -8.26
N THR A 111 5.96 -11.57 -8.61
CA THR A 111 6.37 -11.24 -9.98
C THR A 111 7.54 -12.13 -10.43
N GLU A 112 8.54 -12.30 -9.59
CA GLU A 112 9.67 -13.20 -9.87
C GLU A 112 9.22 -14.66 -9.98
N ARG A 113 8.34 -15.11 -9.09
CA ARG A 113 7.85 -16.50 -9.10
C ARG A 113 7.16 -16.88 -10.41
N TYR A 114 6.33 -15.98 -10.97
CA TYR A 114 5.54 -16.28 -12.17
C TYR A 114 6.25 -15.90 -13.47
N LEU A 115 7.10 -14.88 -13.48
CA LEU A 115 7.66 -14.29 -14.69
C LEU A 115 9.19 -14.37 -14.78
N LYS A 116 9.85 -15.15 -13.90
CA LYS A 116 11.31 -15.32 -13.92
C LYS A 116 11.85 -15.67 -15.30
N GLU A 117 11.17 -16.55 -16.01
CA GLU A 117 11.56 -17.08 -17.32
C GLU A 117 10.70 -16.51 -18.46
N ALA A 118 10.16 -15.31 -18.29
CA ALA A 118 9.34 -14.67 -19.32
C ALA A 118 10.14 -14.52 -20.63
N ARG A 119 9.58 -15.05 -21.73
CA ARG A 119 10.19 -15.08 -23.07
C ARG A 119 9.75 -13.91 -23.93
N THR A 120 8.51 -13.47 -23.73
CA THR A 120 7.92 -12.35 -24.46
C THR A 120 8.60 -11.04 -24.03
N PRO A 121 9.22 -10.28 -24.98
CA PRO A 121 10.03 -9.10 -24.62
C PRO A 121 9.32 -8.05 -23.77
N TRP A 122 8.07 -7.71 -24.13
CA TRP A 122 7.30 -6.73 -23.34
C TRP A 122 6.99 -7.22 -21.93
N LEU A 123 6.77 -8.52 -21.76
CA LEU A 123 6.48 -9.10 -20.44
C LEU A 123 7.72 -9.10 -19.54
N ALA A 124 8.89 -9.40 -20.11
CA ALA A 124 10.16 -9.27 -19.42
C ALA A 124 10.41 -7.79 -18.99
N ALA A 125 10.18 -6.85 -19.91
CA ALA A 125 10.32 -5.42 -19.61
C ALA A 125 9.32 -4.92 -18.54
N TRP A 126 8.08 -5.40 -18.58
CA TRP A 126 7.07 -5.11 -17.55
C TRP A 126 7.49 -5.65 -16.18
N ARG A 127 7.93 -6.90 -16.12
CA ARG A 127 8.48 -7.53 -14.91
C ARG A 127 9.60 -6.68 -14.31
N ASP A 128 10.60 -6.36 -15.12
CA ASP A 128 11.79 -5.63 -14.66
C ASP A 128 11.43 -4.23 -14.14
N ARG A 129 10.48 -3.55 -14.81
CA ARG A 129 9.97 -2.26 -14.37
C ARG A 129 9.21 -2.34 -13.04
N VAL A 130 8.31 -3.32 -12.89
CA VAL A 130 7.55 -3.51 -11.65
C VAL A 130 8.48 -3.80 -10.48
N ILE A 131 9.48 -4.66 -10.68
CA ILE A 131 10.47 -4.98 -9.66
C ILE A 131 11.31 -3.73 -9.31
N ALA A 132 11.80 -3.00 -10.30
CA ALA A 132 12.59 -1.79 -10.08
C ALA A 132 11.79 -0.70 -9.34
N ASP A 133 10.54 -0.45 -9.72
CA ASP A 133 9.68 0.53 -9.03
C ASP A 133 9.36 0.09 -7.60
N ALA A 134 9.12 -1.20 -7.36
CA ALA A 134 8.90 -1.74 -6.03
C ALA A 134 10.16 -1.63 -5.15
N GLN A 135 11.33 -1.95 -5.67
CA GLN A 135 12.60 -1.87 -4.92
C GLN A 135 13.02 -0.44 -4.62
N GLN A 136 12.92 0.47 -5.59
CA GLN A 136 13.48 1.81 -5.47
C GLN A 136 12.50 2.82 -4.86
N LYS A 137 11.20 2.66 -5.12
CA LYS A 137 10.17 3.63 -4.76
C LYS A 137 9.10 3.08 -3.83
N LEU A 138 9.15 1.78 -3.48
CA LEU A 138 8.07 1.06 -2.80
C LEU A 138 6.72 1.24 -3.50
N SER A 139 6.79 1.49 -4.81
CA SER A 139 5.62 1.70 -5.66
C SER A 139 5.20 0.39 -6.29
N VAL A 140 3.92 0.09 -6.19
CA VAL A 140 3.31 -1.10 -6.77
C VAL A 140 2.17 -0.69 -7.70
N PRO A 141 1.85 -1.49 -8.73
CA PRO A 141 0.72 -1.21 -9.61
C PRO A 141 -0.57 -0.99 -8.81
N GLN A 142 -1.43 -0.07 -9.27
CA GLN A 142 -2.62 0.33 -8.52
C GLN A 142 -3.53 -0.86 -8.19
N PHE A 143 -3.72 -1.78 -9.13
CA PHE A 143 -4.56 -2.97 -8.95
C PHE A 143 -4.04 -3.90 -7.83
N CYS A 144 -2.74 -3.87 -7.51
CA CYS A 144 -2.14 -4.63 -6.40
C CYS A 144 -2.42 -4.02 -5.04
N ARG A 145 -2.85 -2.75 -4.97
CA ARG A 145 -3.14 -2.06 -3.71
C ARG A 145 -4.50 -2.41 -3.16
N GLU A 146 -5.43 -2.71 -4.06
CA GLU A 146 -6.82 -2.96 -3.72
C GLU A 146 -7.08 -4.42 -3.33
N ASP A 147 -6.38 -5.35 -4.01
CA ASP A 147 -6.59 -6.78 -3.85
C ASP A 147 -5.31 -7.55 -4.25
N GLU A 148 -4.63 -8.12 -3.26
CA GLU A 148 -3.40 -8.90 -3.50
C GLU A 148 -3.68 -10.19 -4.31
N GLY A 149 -4.88 -10.77 -4.20
CA GLY A 149 -5.26 -11.95 -4.97
C GLY A 149 -5.31 -11.68 -6.47
N ARG A 150 -5.69 -10.48 -6.86
CA ARG A 150 -5.72 -10.07 -8.27
C ARG A 150 -4.33 -10.03 -8.92
N LEU A 151 -3.29 -9.75 -8.16
CA LEU A 151 -1.93 -9.82 -8.70
C LEU A 151 -1.58 -11.24 -9.12
N CYS A 152 -1.82 -12.22 -8.26
CA CYS A 152 -1.54 -13.62 -8.58
C CYS A 152 -2.35 -14.09 -9.79
N ASP A 153 -3.61 -13.72 -9.88
CA ASP A 153 -4.46 -14.06 -11.03
C ASP A 153 -3.95 -13.42 -12.32
N LEU A 154 -3.51 -12.15 -12.28
CA LEU A 154 -2.91 -11.49 -13.43
C LEU A 154 -1.60 -12.15 -13.85
N LEU A 155 -0.72 -12.45 -12.89
CA LEU A 155 0.56 -13.09 -13.16
C LEU A 155 0.38 -14.50 -13.77
N ARG A 156 -0.65 -15.25 -13.34
CA ARG A 156 -1.03 -16.52 -13.97
C ARG A 156 -1.46 -16.34 -15.42
N ALA A 157 -2.24 -15.29 -15.71
CA ALA A 157 -2.60 -14.97 -17.10
C ALA A 157 -1.36 -14.63 -17.93
N PHE A 158 -0.44 -13.83 -17.39
CA PHE A 158 0.81 -13.49 -18.08
C PHE A 158 1.67 -14.71 -18.36
N GLN A 159 1.84 -15.58 -17.39
CA GLN A 159 2.57 -16.84 -17.55
C GLN A 159 1.90 -17.73 -18.59
N GLY A 160 0.56 -17.84 -18.56
CA GLY A 160 -0.19 -18.58 -19.56
C GLY A 160 -0.05 -17.98 -20.96
N TYR A 161 -0.09 -16.65 -21.09
CA TYR A 161 0.11 -15.95 -22.35
C TYR A 161 1.53 -16.20 -22.92
N ASP A 162 2.55 -16.09 -22.08
CA ASP A 162 3.94 -16.33 -22.49
C ASP A 162 4.21 -17.79 -22.95
N ALA A 163 3.38 -18.72 -22.50
CA ALA A 163 3.46 -20.13 -22.89
C ALA A 163 2.71 -20.46 -24.19
N LEU A 164 1.86 -19.55 -24.70
CA LEU A 164 1.10 -19.79 -25.94
C LEU A 164 2.04 -19.96 -27.13
N ARG A 165 1.72 -20.96 -27.97
CA ARG A 165 2.39 -21.17 -29.23
C ARG A 165 1.54 -20.80 -30.44
N ASP A 166 0.21 -20.82 -30.23
CA ASP A 166 -0.79 -20.54 -31.26
C ASP A 166 -1.86 -19.59 -30.74
N THR A 167 -2.58 -18.97 -31.67
CA THR A 167 -3.72 -18.11 -31.32
C THR A 167 -4.87 -18.96 -30.82
N ILE A 168 -5.36 -18.68 -29.63
CA ILE A 168 -6.54 -19.32 -29.05
C ILE A 168 -7.63 -18.30 -28.74
N SER A 169 -8.87 -18.75 -28.56
CA SER A 169 -9.95 -17.87 -28.16
C SER A 169 -9.77 -17.42 -26.70
N MET A 170 -10.21 -16.19 -26.36
CA MET A 170 -10.22 -15.70 -24.96
C MET A 170 -10.95 -16.66 -24.02
N ARG A 171 -12.02 -17.31 -24.51
CA ARG A 171 -12.79 -18.29 -23.75
C ARG A 171 -11.97 -19.55 -23.43
N THR A 172 -11.27 -20.09 -24.42
CA THR A 172 -10.36 -21.23 -24.24
C THR A 172 -9.25 -20.86 -23.25
N PHE A 173 -8.60 -19.73 -23.46
CA PHE A 173 -7.58 -19.20 -22.54
C PHE A 173 -8.08 -19.11 -21.10
N SER A 174 -9.29 -18.55 -20.90
CA SER A 174 -9.87 -18.43 -19.58
C SER A 174 -10.15 -19.79 -18.92
N ILE A 175 -10.59 -20.79 -19.68
CA ILE A 175 -10.79 -22.15 -19.17
C ILE A 175 -9.46 -22.77 -18.76
N ASP A 176 -8.44 -22.65 -19.57
CA ASP A 176 -7.13 -23.26 -19.34
C ASP A 176 -6.46 -22.71 -18.08
N ILE A 177 -6.56 -21.40 -17.84
CA ILE A 177 -5.88 -20.75 -16.72
C ILE A 177 -6.71 -20.77 -15.43
N TYR A 178 -8.05 -20.59 -15.53
CA TYR A 178 -8.92 -20.36 -14.37
C TYR A 178 -10.02 -21.40 -14.19
N HIS A 179 -10.17 -22.34 -15.10
CA HIS A 179 -11.28 -23.32 -15.14
C HIS A 179 -12.68 -22.68 -15.19
N ASP A 180 -12.77 -21.43 -15.65
CA ASP A 180 -13.99 -20.66 -15.84
C ASP A 180 -13.90 -19.87 -17.16
N SER A 181 -14.82 -20.15 -18.08
CA SER A 181 -14.84 -19.60 -19.44
C SER A 181 -15.02 -18.08 -19.52
N LYS A 182 -15.49 -17.45 -18.44
CA LYS A 182 -15.77 -16.01 -18.36
C LYS A 182 -14.92 -15.26 -17.33
N TYR A 183 -14.07 -15.97 -16.56
CA TYR A 183 -13.30 -15.36 -15.49
C TYR A 183 -12.38 -14.26 -16.02
N PHE A 184 -11.61 -14.55 -17.04
CA PHE A 184 -10.68 -13.60 -17.65
C PHE A 184 -11.41 -12.35 -18.17
N GLU A 185 -12.53 -12.54 -18.89
CA GLU A 185 -13.34 -11.42 -19.39
C GLU A 185 -13.88 -10.56 -18.26
N ARG A 186 -14.46 -11.16 -17.22
CA ARG A 186 -15.06 -10.43 -16.09
C ARG A 186 -14.03 -9.66 -15.28
N GLN A 187 -12.86 -10.24 -15.03
CA GLN A 187 -11.87 -9.66 -14.11
C GLN A 187 -10.90 -8.70 -14.81
N PHE A 188 -10.59 -8.96 -16.08
CA PHE A 188 -9.46 -8.29 -16.72
C PHE A 188 -9.80 -7.52 -17.99
N ARG A 189 -10.90 -7.77 -18.66
CA ARG A 189 -11.23 -7.10 -19.93
C ARG A 189 -11.17 -5.57 -19.86
N GLN A 190 -11.68 -4.96 -18.79
CA GLN A 190 -11.62 -3.51 -18.60
C GLN A 190 -10.26 -3.00 -18.10
N LYS A 191 -9.44 -3.88 -17.51
CA LYS A 191 -8.16 -3.54 -16.89
C LYS A 191 -6.96 -3.84 -17.79
N PHE A 192 -7.17 -4.58 -18.87
CA PHE A 192 -6.15 -4.89 -19.88
C PHE A 192 -6.06 -3.85 -20.99
N GLN A 193 -7.04 -2.93 -21.10
CA GLN A 193 -6.91 -1.78 -22.00
C GLN A 193 -5.57 -1.05 -21.79
N PRO A 194 -5.13 -0.79 -20.55
CA PRO A 194 -3.79 -0.24 -20.29
C PRO A 194 -2.64 -1.16 -20.70
N MET A 195 -2.88 -2.44 -20.96
CA MET A 195 -1.85 -3.37 -21.45
C MET A 195 -1.77 -3.40 -22.95
N GLU A 196 -2.90 -3.25 -23.66
CA GLU A 196 -2.86 -3.00 -25.10
C GLU A 196 -2.08 -1.72 -25.40
N ASP A 197 -2.28 -0.67 -24.59
CA ASP A 197 -1.50 0.57 -24.66
C ASP A 197 0.00 0.36 -24.32
N LEU A 198 0.32 -0.54 -23.38
CA LEU A 198 1.70 -0.95 -23.07
C LEU A 198 2.29 -1.80 -24.20
N LEU A 199 1.53 -2.72 -24.80
CA LEU A 199 1.95 -3.49 -25.98
C LEU A 199 2.32 -2.56 -27.13
N VAL A 200 1.49 -1.57 -27.43
CA VAL A 200 1.77 -0.55 -28.45
C VAL A 200 3.03 0.26 -28.15
N GLN A 201 3.33 0.55 -26.88
CA GLN A 201 4.55 1.26 -26.48
C GLN A 201 5.83 0.41 -26.60
N TYR A 202 5.73 -0.90 -26.56
CA TYR A 202 6.90 -1.81 -26.63
C TYR A 202 7.09 -2.46 -28.01
N GLU A 203 6.06 -2.45 -28.86
CA GLU A 203 6.16 -2.91 -30.26
C GLU A 203 6.52 -1.78 -31.25
N ALA A 204 6.55 -0.52 -30.82
CA ALA A 204 6.96 0.65 -31.60
C ALA A 204 8.42 1.01 -31.35
#